data_10efe3bfc6aa1874f7d8af38590dd584
#
_entry.id   10efe3bfc6aa1874f7d8af38590dd584
#
_cell.length_a   1.000
_cell.length_b   1.000
_cell.length_c   1.000
_cell.angle_alpha   90.00
_cell.angle_beta   90.00
_cell.angle_gamma   90.00
#
_symmetry.space_group_name_H-M   'P 1'
#
loop_
_entity.id
_entity.type
_entity.pdbx_description
1 polymer ?
#
loop_
_entity_poly.entity_id
_entity_poly.type
_entity_poly.pdbx_seq_one_letter_code
_entity_poly.pdbx_strand_id
1 'polypeptide(L)'
;MASIVTYKYIKQNPDIMEYIRRADQALKAQGYTEHSFAHVEIVAQHASMILSELGYDERQIELARIAGIMHDIGNVINRIDHAQSGAVMAFRLLDNLSMPASEICSIISAIGNHDESTAQPIDAISAALIIADKTDVRRSRVRNNDFLTFDIHDRVNYAVEKSALYFNESKTAIILDLIIDTEISPVIEYFEIFLNRMLLCKRACSYLGIQFKMIVNGSSSVSYTHLTLPTKLEV
;
A
#
# COMPACT_ATOMS: atom_id res chain seq x y z
N MET A 1 -21.01 -23.15 15.26
CA MET A 1 -20.12 -22.86 14.14
C MET A 1 -19.48 -21.51 14.41
N ALA A 2 -18.14 -21.39 14.40
CA ALA A 2 -17.49 -20.09 14.51
C ALA A 2 -17.95 -19.22 13.33
N SER A 3 -18.34 -17.98 13.60
CA SER A 3 -18.71 -17.04 12.55
C SER A 3 -17.47 -16.69 11.73
N ILE A 4 -17.58 -16.72 10.41
CA ILE A 4 -16.47 -16.33 9.53
C ILE A 4 -16.17 -14.86 9.78
N VAL A 5 -14.92 -14.52 10.15
CA VAL A 5 -14.46 -13.14 10.31
C VAL A 5 -14.39 -12.50 8.92
N THR A 6 -15.11 -11.39 8.73
CA THR A 6 -15.19 -10.66 7.46
C THR A 6 -14.63 -9.24 7.59
N TYR A 7 -14.28 -8.62 6.47
CA TYR A 7 -13.92 -7.20 6.41
C TYR A 7 -14.99 -6.30 7.06
N LYS A 8 -16.27 -6.60 6.80
CA LYS A 8 -17.38 -5.86 7.41
C LYS A 8 -17.33 -5.93 8.94
N TYR A 9 -17.06 -7.12 9.48
CA TYR A 9 -16.93 -7.32 10.92
C TYR A 9 -15.73 -6.54 11.47
N ILE A 10 -14.56 -6.63 10.82
CA ILE A 10 -13.35 -5.89 11.19
C ILE A 10 -13.61 -4.39 11.20
N LYS A 11 -14.23 -3.85 10.13
CA LYS A 11 -14.55 -2.43 10.00
C LYS A 11 -15.56 -1.93 11.05
N GLN A 12 -16.32 -2.80 11.67
CA GLN A 12 -17.29 -2.46 12.73
C GLN A 12 -16.75 -2.75 14.13
N ASN A 13 -15.58 -3.37 14.26
CA ASN A 13 -14.99 -3.69 15.55
C ASN A 13 -14.38 -2.44 16.20
N PRO A 14 -14.92 -1.97 17.37
CA PRO A 14 -14.49 -0.72 17.96
C PRO A 14 -13.03 -0.71 18.40
N ASP A 15 -12.49 -1.84 18.84
CA ASP A 15 -11.10 -1.94 19.28
C ASP A 15 -10.13 -1.78 18.10
N ILE A 16 -10.40 -2.48 16.99
CA ILE A 16 -9.58 -2.36 15.77
C ILE A 16 -9.63 -0.93 15.23
N MET A 17 -10.82 -0.33 15.22
CA MET A 17 -11.01 1.04 14.79
C MET A 17 -10.24 2.04 15.66
N GLU A 18 -10.19 1.81 16.98
CA GLU A 18 -9.41 2.64 17.89
C GLU A 18 -7.90 2.51 17.61
N TYR A 19 -7.38 1.31 17.34
CA TYR A 19 -5.97 1.15 16.97
C TYR A 19 -5.63 1.90 15.68
N ILE A 20 -6.46 1.82 14.65
CA ILE A 20 -6.26 2.57 13.40
C ILE A 20 -6.24 4.07 13.67
N ARG A 21 -7.20 4.57 14.44
CA ARG A 21 -7.29 5.99 14.79
C ARG A 21 -6.06 6.46 15.58
N ARG A 22 -5.56 5.66 16.51
CA ARG A 22 -4.37 5.99 17.32
C ARG A 22 -3.09 5.91 16.52
N ALA A 23 -2.97 4.96 15.60
CA ALA A 23 -1.84 4.87 14.67
C ALA A 23 -1.74 6.15 13.82
N ASP A 24 -2.85 6.61 13.25
CA ASP A 24 -2.89 7.85 12.50
C ASP A 24 -2.54 9.10 13.36
N GLN A 25 -3.01 9.14 14.62
CA GLN A 25 -2.65 10.22 15.54
C GLN A 25 -1.16 10.24 15.89
N ALA A 26 -0.56 9.06 16.08
CA ALA A 26 0.88 8.95 16.35
C ALA A 26 1.71 9.46 15.16
N LEU A 27 1.33 9.11 13.94
CA LEU A 27 1.97 9.60 12.71
C LEU A 27 1.77 11.11 12.53
N LYS A 28 0.56 11.62 12.81
CA LYS A 28 0.28 13.07 12.77
C LYS A 28 1.18 13.84 13.73
N ALA A 29 1.36 13.34 14.96
CA ALA A 29 2.22 13.99 15.95
C ALA A 29 3.70 14.04 15.53
N GLN A 30 4.12 13.16 14.63
CA GLN A 30 5.48 13.08 14.08
C GLN A 30 5.64 13.80 12.72
N GLY A 31 4.57 14.45 12.20
CA GLY A 31 4.61 15.19 10.94
C GLY A 31 4.43 14.35 9.67
N TYR A 32 4.09 13.05 9.79
CA TYR A 32 3.85 12.21 8.62
C TYR A 32 2.51 12.54 7.93
N THR A 33 2.45 12.17 6.64
CA THR A 33 1.23 12.25 5.84
C THR A 33 0.08 11.44 6.44
N GLU A 34 -1.13 11.60 5.91
CA GLU A 34 -2.34 10.97 6.39
C GLU A 34 -2.29 9.43 6.19
N HIS A 35 -2.50 8.69 7.29
CA HIS A 35 -2.68 7.24 7.35
C HIS A 35 -3.96 6.90 8.11
N SER A 36 -4.99 7.71 7.89
CA SER A 36 -6.29 7.58 8.52
C SER A 36 -7.13 6.47 7.89
N PHE A 37 -8.37 6.42 8.32
CA PHE A 37 -9.41 5.58 7.76
C PHE A 37 -9.50 5.67 6.23
N ALA A 38 -9.35 6.87 5.66
CA ALA A 38 -9.44 7.07 4.22
C ALA A 38 -8.32 6.31 3.48
N HIS A 39 -7.10 6.34 4.00
CA HIS A 39 -5.99 5.59 3.44
C HIS A 39 -6.21 4.07 3.53
N VAL A 40 -6.40 3.55 4.75
CA VAL A 40 -6.52 2.08 4.94
C VAL A 40 -7.74 1.49 4.23
N GLU A 41 -8.81 2.27 4.05
CA GLU A 41 -9.99 1.85 3.28
C GLU A 41 -9.69 1.77 1.78
N ILE A 42 -8.97 2.75 1.21
CA ILE A 42 -8.52 2.72 -0.18
C ILE A 42 -7.59 1.53 -0.41
N VAL A 43 -6.64 1.32 0.49
CA VAL A 43 -5.72 0.17 0.41
C VAL A 43 -6.51 -1.15 0.45
N ALA A 44 -7.48 -1.29 1.35
CA ALA A 44 -8.34 -2.48 1.42
C ALA A 44 -9.15 -2.70 0.13
N GLN A 45 -9.68 -1.63 -0.46
CA GLN A 45 -10.43 -1.69 -1.72
C GLN A 45 -9.52 -2.07 -2.90
N HIS A 46 -8.35 -1.43 -3.03
CA HIS A 46 -7.42 -1.73 -4.11
C HIS A 46 -6.85 -3.14 -4.00
N ALA A 47 -6.44 -3.60 -2.81
CA ALA A 47 -5.93 -4.96 -2.62
C ALA A 47 -6.98 -6.01 -3.03
N SER A 48 -8.23 -5.82 -2.61
CA SER A 48 -9.32 -6.72 -3.00
C SER A 48 -9.65 -6.63 -4.49
N MET A 49 -9.65 -5.45 -5.08
CA MET A 49 -9.87 -5.24 -6.51
C MET A 49 -8.81 -5.97 -7.34
N ILE A 50 -7.52 -5.87 -6.97
CA ILE A 50 -6.42 -6.53 -7.67
C ILE A 50 -6.64 -8.04 -7.73
N LEU A 51 -6.94 -8.69 -6.61
CA LEU A 51 -7.16 -10.13 -6.59
C LEU A 51 -8.45 -10.54 -7.30
N SER A 52 -9.51 -9.73 -7.20
CA SER A 52 -10.78 -9.98 -7.90
C SER A 52 -10.59 -9.92 -9.41
N GLU A 53 -9.89 -8.92 -9.93
CA GLU A 53 -9.63 -8.75 -11.36
C GLU A 53 -8.76 -9.88 -11.93
N LEU A 54 -7.92 -10.49 -11.10
CA LEU A 54 -7.06 -11.63 -11.46
C LEU A 54 -7.74 -13.00 -11.24
N GLY A 55 -8.99 -13.03 -10.76
CA GLY A 55 -9.80 -14.25 -10.63
C GLY A 55 -9.44 -15.12 -9.43
N TYR A 56 -8.88 -14.55 -8.36
CA TYR A 56 -8.68 -15.27 -7.09
C TYR A 56 -10.02 -15.58 -6.42
N ASP A 57 -10.06 -16.57 -5.52
CA ASP A 57 -11.27 -16.92 -4.81
C ASP A 57 -11.74 -15.83 -3.84
N GLU A 58 -13.05 -15.83 -3.53
CA GLU A 58 -13.68 -14.80 -2.70
C GLU A 58 -13.05 -14.70 -1.31
N ARG A 59 -12.55 -15.81 -0.76
CA ARG A 59 -11.93 -15.77 0.57
C ARG A 59 -10.56 -15.09 0.53
N GLN A 60 -9.75 -15.35 -0.47
CA GLN A 60 -8.46 -14.65 -0.67
C GLN A 60 -8.68 -13.16 -0.89
N ILE A 61 -9.69 -12.77 -1.67
CA ILE A 61 -10.08 -11.37 -1.87
C ILE A 61 -10.46 -10.71 -0.54
N GLU A 62 -11.24 -11.40 0.30
CA GLU A 62 -11.65 -10.91 1.61
C GLU A 62 -10.47 -10.79 2.58
N LEU A 63 -9.54 -11.75 2.58
CA LEU A 63 -8.32 -11.69 3.41
C LEU A 63 -7.41 -10.52 2.99
N ALA A 64 -7.26 -10.25 1.70
CA ALA A 64 -6.53 -9.08 1.20
C ALA A 64 -7.17 -7.77 1.68
N ARG A 65 -8.50 -7.70 1.69
CA ARG A 65 -9.23 -6.54 2.20
C ARG A 65 -9.02 -6.35 3.70
N ILE A 66 -9.01 -7.44 4.48
CA ILE A 66 -8.72 -7.40 5.92
C ILE A 66 -7.26 -6.97 6.16
N ALA A 67 -6.30 -7.51 5.41
CA ALA A 67 -4.91 -7.10 5.50
C ALA A 67 -4.76 -5.60 5.21
N GLY A 68 -5.44 -5.11 4.17
CA GLY A 68 -5.42 -3.70 3.76
C GLY A 68 -5.92 -2.75 4.85
N ILE A 69 -7.03 -3.07 5.54
CA ILE A 69 -7.53 -2.17 6.59
C ILE A 69 -6.68 -2.19 7.86
N MET A 70 -5.92 -3.26 8.11
CA MET A 70 -5.13 -3.45 9.32
C MET A 70 -3.63 -3.18 9.15
N HIS A 71 -3.12 -2.96 7.93
CA HIS A 71 -1.68 -2.99 7.65
C HIS A 71 -0.86 -2.00 8.48
N ASP A 72 -1.43 -0.85 8.77
CA ASP A 72 -0.74 0.29 9.41
C ASP A 72 -0.95 0.41 10.93
N ILE A 73 -1.66 -0.54 11.57
CA ILE A 73 -1.98 -0.46 13.01
C ILE A 73 -0.73 -0.43 13.90
N GLY A 74 0.40 -0.96 13.43
CA GLY A 74 1.67 -0.95 14.15
C GLY A 74 2.27 0.44 14.36
N ASN A 75 1.85 1.43 13.57
CA ASN A 75 2.26 2.83 13.76
C ASN A 75 1.82 3.41 15.13
N VAL A 76 0.89 2.78 15.83
CA VAL A 76 0.55 3.14 17.21
C VAL A 76 1.71 2.90 18.17
N ILE A 77 2.61 1.98 17.87
CA ILE A 77 3.80 1.67 18.65
C ILE A 77 4.96 2.56 18.19
N ASN A 78 5.33 2.45 16.90
CA ASN A 78 6.40 3.25 16.29
C ASN A 78 6.30 3.18 14.77
N ARG A 79 6.78 4.21 14.07
CA ARG A 79 6.93 4.19 12.61
C ARG A 79 7.98 3.17 12.16
N ILE A 80 9.10 3.06 12.91
CA ILE A 80 10.12 2.05 12.64
C ILE A 80 9.54 0.69 12.98
N ASP A 81 9.71 -0.29 12.10
CA ASP A 81 9.20 -1.67 12.22
C ASP A 81 7.68 -1.77 12.44
N HIS A 82 6.90 -0.76 11.95
CA HIS A 82 5.45 -0.77 12.08
C HIS A 82 4.79 -1.97 11.37
N ALA A 83 5.38 -2.47 10.30
CA ALA A 83 4.88 -3.66 9.60
C ALA A 83 4.97 -4.89 10.51
N GLN A 84 6.11 -5.10 11.18
CA GLN A 84 6.34 -6.24 12.07
C GLN A 84 5.49 -6.13 13.34
N SER A 85 5.48 -4.96 13.99
CA SER A 85 4.63 -4.72 15.15
C SER A 85 3.14 -4.81 14.82
N GLY A 86 2.74 -4.30 13.64
CA GLY A 86 1.38 -4.40 13.12
C GLY A 86 0.95 -5.84 12.87
N ALA A 87 1.83 -6.68 12.30
CA ALA A 87 1.57 -8.10 12.11
C ALA A 87 1.32 -8.83 13.44
N VAL A 88 2.13 -8.56 14.48
CA VAL A 88 1.93 -9.14 15.81
C VAL A 88 0.64 -8.67 16.46
N MET A 89 0.30 -7.37 16.31
CA MET A 89 -0.97 -6.84 16.80
C MET A 89 -2.17 -7.46 16.07
N ALA A 90 -2.09 -7.56 14.74
CA ALA A 90 -3.13 -8.18 13.92
C ALA A 90 -3.33 -9.64 14.31
N PHE A 91 -2.25 -10.41 14.52
CA PHE A 91 -2.34 -11.78 15.02
C PHE A 91 -3.19 -11.83 16.30
N ARG A 92 -2.87 -11.02 17.30
CA ARG A 92 -3.59 -11.03 18.57
C ARG A 92 -5.07 -10.68 18.43
N LEU A 93 -5.39 -9.69 17.60
CA LEU A 93 -6.76 -9.26 17.38
C LEU A 93 -7.58 -10.32 16.65
N LEU A 94 -7.02 -10.93 15.60
CA LEU A 94 -7.70 -11.95 14.80
C LEU A 94 -7.85 -13.29 15.55
N ASP A 95 -6.85 -13.66 16.36
CA ASP A 95 -6.91 -14.84 17.25
C ASP A 95 -8.04 -14.71 18.28
N ASN A 96 -8.19 -13.53 18.89
CA ASN A 96 -9.30 -13.25 19.79
C ASN A 96 -10.69 -13.38 19.12
N LEU A 97 -10.74 -13.18 17.80
CA LEU A 97 -11.96 -13.37 16.99
C LEU A 97 -12.14 -14.82 16.53
N SER A 98 -11.27 -15.74 16.99
CA SER A 98 -11.29 -17.16 16.59
C SER A 98 -11.18 -17.38 15.08
N MET A 99 -10.44 -16.53 14.38
CA MET A 99 -10.13 -16.72 12.97
C MET A 99 -9.23 -17.95 12.80
N PRO A 100 -9.39 -18.77 11.75
CA PRO A 100 -8.51 -19.91 11.49
C PRO A 100 -7.04 -19.49 11.35
N ALA A 101 -6.11 -20.25 11.96
CA ALA A 101 -4.69 -19.93 11.95
C ALA A 101 -4.10 -19.77 10.54
N SER A 102 -4.57 -20.56 9.56
CA SER A 102 -4.14 -20.44 8.15
C SER A 102 -4.47 -19.07 7.56
N GLU A 103 -5.65 -18.52 7.87
CA GLU A 103 -6.08 -17.21 7.40
C GLU A 103 -5.33 -16.08 8.13
N ILE A 104 -5.14 -16.23 9.46
CA ILE A 104 -4.32 -15.31 10.23
C ILE A 104 -2.91 -15.24 9.64
N CYS A 105 -2.28 -16.38 9.36
CA CYS A 105 -0.96 -16.43 8.76
C CYS A 105 -0.87 -15.64 7.44
N SER A 106 -1.85 -15.77 6.56
CA SER A 106 -1.89 -15.01 5.30
C SER A 106 -1.96 -13.50 5.54
N ILE A 107 -2.81 -13.06 6.47
CA ILE A 107 -2.97 -11.64 6.79
C ILE A 107 -1.70 -11.07 7.43
N ILE A 108 -1.16 -11.73 8.46
CA ILE A 108 0.01 -11.21 9.17
C ILE A 108 1.29 -11.25 8.32
N SER A 109 1.41 -12.25 7.44
CA SER A 109 2.47 -12.29 6.44
C SER A 109 2.40 -11.11 5.49
N ALA A 110 1.21 -10.78 4.98
CA ALA A 110 1.02 -9.63 4.12
C ALA A 110 1.37 -8.32 4.85
N ILE A 111 0.86 -8.14 6.08
CA ILE A 111 1.16 -6.97 6.91
C ILE A 111 2.67 -6.87 7.21
N GLY A 112 3.32 -7.95 7.62
CA GLY A 112 4.75 -7.95 7.98
C GLY A 112 5.70 -7.68 6.80
N ASN A 113 5.23 -7.87 5.57
CA ASN A 113 6.03 -7.73 4.35
C ASN A 113 5.63 -6.55 3.46
N HIS A 114 4.89 -5.55 3.97
CA HIS A 114 4.44 -4.44 3.12
C HIS A 114 5.35 -3.20 3.16
N ASP A 115 6.13 -3.00 4.23
CA ASP A 115 6.97 -1.79 4.37
C ASP A 115 8.19 -1.80 3.44
N GLU A 116 8.50 -0.64 2.85
CA GLU A 116 9.53 -0.50 1.80
C GLU A 116 10.90 -1.05 2.18
N SER A 117 11.27 -0.92 3.45
CA SER A 117 12.59 -1.36 3.96
C SER A 117 12.76 -2.88 3.97
N THR A 118 11.67 -3.64 4.13
CA THR A 118 11.69 -5.10 4.30
C THR A 118 10.75 -5.84 3.37
N ALA A 119 10.00 -5.12 2.53
CA ALA A 119 8.93 -5.68 1.71
C ALA A 119 9.36 -6.77 0.75
N GLN A 120 8.62 -7.88 0.78
CA GLN A 120 8.72 -8.98 -0.16
C GLN A 120 7.33 -9.49 -0.53
N PRO A 121 7.00 -9.60 -1.83
CA PRO A 121 5.77 -10.27 -2.26
C PRO A 121 5.95 -11.79 -2.10
N ILE A 122 5.46 -12.35 -1.00
CA ILE A 122 5.61 -13.77 -0.66
C ILE A 122 4.40 -14.62 -1.02
N ASP A 123 3.24 -13.99 -1.19
CA ASP A 123 2.00 -14.58 -1.67
C ASP A 123 1.16 -13.53 -2.41
N ALA A 124 0.00 -13.95 -2.94
CA ALA A 124 -0.86 -13.06 -3.71
C ALA A 124 -1.45 -11.92 -2.85
N ILE A 125 -1.74 -12.17 -1.58
CA ILE A 125 -2.30 -11.18 -0.66
C ILE A 125 -1.26 -10.12 -0.33
N SER A 126 -0.01 -10.53 -0.03
CA SER A 126 1.08 -9.60 0.23
C SER A 126 1.43 -8.76 -1.01
N ALA A 127 1.43 -9.38 -2.20
CA ALA A 127 1.65 -8.67 -3.46
C ALA A 127 0.56 -7.61 -3.72
N ALA A 128 -0.71 -7.98 -3.54
CA ALA A 128 -1.84 -7.06 -3.70
C ALA A 128 -1.79 -5.91 -2.69
N LEU A 129 -1.47 -6.21 -1.42
CA LEU A 129 -1.32 -5.20 -0.36
C LEU A 129 -0.20 -4.20 -0.68
N ILE A 130 0.97 -4.69 -1.12
CA ILE A 130 2.09 -3.84 -1.51
C ILE A 130 1.69 -2.87 -2.62
N ILE A 131 1.06 -3.36 -3.69
CA ILE A 131 0.63 -2.51 -4.80
C ILE A 131 -0.39 -1.48 -4.30
N ALA A 132 -1.39 -1.91 -3.54
CA ALA A 132 -2.46 -1.05 -3.05
C ALA A 132 -1.96 0.08 -2.16
N ASP A 133 -1.06 -0.21 -1.21
CA ASP A 133 -0.49 0.78 -0.30
C ASP A 133 0.44 1.76 -1.02
N LYS A 134 1.38 1.24 -1.83
CA LYS A 134 2.42 2.07 -2.44
C LYS A 134 1.91 2.94 -3.60
N THR A 135 0.70 2.72 -4.08
CA THR A 135 0.07 3.53 -5.14
C THR A 135 -0.89 4.59 -4.61
N ASP A 136 -1.15 4.68 -3.30
CA ASP A 136 -1.97 5.76 -2.73
C ASP A 136 -1.14 7.03 -2.49
N VAL A 137 -1.00 7.85 -3.52
CA VAL A 137 -0.21 9.10 -3.56
C VAL A 137 -1.12 10.32 -3.76
N ARG A 138 -2.17 10.45 -2.99
CA ARG A 138 -3.15 11.54 -3.13
C ARG A 138 -2.68 12.84 -2.47
N ARG A 139 -2.95 13.98 -3.10
CA ARG A 139 -2.79 15.33 -2.53
C ARG A 139 -3.43 15.47 -1.14
N SER A 140 -4.61 14.87 -0.94
CA SER A 140 -5.35 14.94 0.33
C SER A 140 -4.66 14.25 1.51
N ARG A 141 -3.57 13.50 1.28
CA ARG A 141 -2.75 12.91 2.35
C ARG A 141 -1.80 13.92 3.00
N VAL A 142 -1.52 15.05 2.34
CA VAL A 142 -0.68 16.11 2.92
C VAL A 142 -1.47 16.81 4.03
N ARG A 143 -0.90 16.83 5.23
CA ARG A 143 -1.52 17.43 6.43
C ARG A 143 -1.04 18.86 6.69
N ASN A 144 0.14 19.17 6.18
CA ASN A 144 0.72 20.49 6.27
C ASN A 144 -0.13 21.45 5.42
N ASN A 145 -0.56 22.56 6.01
CA ASN A 145 -1.35 23.59 5.32
C ASN A 145 -0.51 24.82 4.97
N ASP A 146 0.74 24.86 5.42
CA ASP A 146 1.65 25.97 5.14
C ASP A 146 2.66 25.57 4.05
N PHE A 147 2.36 26.01 2.84
CA PHE A 147 3.18 25.72 1.66
C PHE A 147 4.66 26.14 1.80
N LEU A 148 4.93 27.16 2.62
CA LEU A 148 6.29 27.64 2.86
C LEU A 148 7.15 26.68 3.71
N THR A 149 6.49 25.77 4.42
CA THR A 149 7.15 24.77 5.30
C THR A 149 7.11 23.35 4.72
N PHE A 150 6.65 23.20 3.47
CA PHE A 150 6.64 21.90 2.80
C PHE A 150 8.06 21.35 2.68
N ASP A 151 8.24 20.12 3.14
CA ASP A 151 9.41 19.34 2.71
C ASP A 151 9.21 18.77 1.30
N ILE A 152 10.17 18.03 0.79
CA ILE A 152 10.07 17.42 -0.56
C ILE A 152 8.92 16.43 -0.64
N HIS A 153 8.64 15.67 0.43
CA HIS A 153 7.55 14.69 0.46
C HIS A 153 6.18 15.38 0.44
N ASP A 154 6.01 16.44 1.24
CA ASP A 154 4.79 17.26 1.23
C ASP A 154 4.56 17.86 -0.15
N ARG A 155 5.59 18.50 -0.73
CA ARG A 155 5.49 19.17 -2.03
C ARG A 155 5.12 18.20 -3.15
N VAL A 156 5.80 17.06 -3.23
CA VAL A 156 5.55 16.06 -4.28
C VAL A 156 4.17 15.43 -4.13
N ASN A 157 3.76 15.04 -2.92
CA ASN A 157 2.40 14.51 -2.70
C ASN A 157 1.33 15.57 -3.00
N TYR A 158 1.57 16.83 -2.62
CA TYR A 158 0.64 17.92 -2.88
C TYR A 158 0.51 18.24 -4.37
N ALA A 159 1.56 18.04 -5.14
CA ALA A 159 1.55 18.22 -6.60
C ALA A 159 0.68 17.16 -7.32
N VAL A 160 0.40 16.01 -6.69
CA VAL A 160 -0.46 14.98 -7.30
C VAL A 160 -1.92 15.40 -7.23
N GLU A 161 -2.46 15.87 -8.34
CA GLU A 161 -3.87 16.27 -8.49
C GLU A 161 -4.80 15.07 -8.61
N LYS A 162 -4.34 14.02 -9.32
CA LYS A 162 -5.10 12.80 -9.54
C LYS A 162 -4.18 11.60 -9.46
N SER A 163 -4.62 10.57 -8.75
CA SER A 163 -4.03 9.24 -8.73
C SER A 163 -5.12 8.22 -8.98
N ALA A 164 -4.96 7.37 -9.99
CA ALA A 164 -5.89 6.30 -10.32
C ALA A 164 -5.13 5.00 -10.56
N LEU A 165 -5.64 3.91 -9.99
CA LEU A 165 -5.11 2.56 -10.15
C LEU A 165 -6.15 1.69 -10.85
N TYR A 166 -5.78 1.11 -12.00
CA TYR A 166 -6.71 0.27 -12.78
C TYR A 166 -5.96 -0.73 -13.66
N PHE A 167 -6.66 -1.76 -14.11
CA PHE A 167 -6.13 -2.73 -15.08
C PHE A 167 -6.32 -2.24 -16.52
N ASN A 168 -5.40 -2.66 -17.40
CA ASN A 168 -5.67 -2.57 -18.83
C ASN A 168 -6.79 -3.58 -19.22
N GLU A 169 -7.38 -3.43 -20.42
CA GLU A 169 -8.50 -4.27 -20.90
C GLU A 169 -8.18 -5.78 -20.87
N SER A 170 -6.95 -6.16 -21.19
CA SER A 170 -6.51 -7.56 -21.20
C SER A 170 -6.13 -8.11 -19.83
N LYS A 171 -6.18 -7.31 -18.76
CA LYS A 171 -5.76 -7.66 -17.40
C LYS A 171 -4.32 -8.17 -17.26
N THR A 172 -3.47 -7.84 -18.22
CA THR A 172 -2.05 -8.20 -18.23
C THR A 172 -1.15 -7.16 -17.57
N ALA A 173 -1.69 -5.98 -17.28
CA ALA A 173 -0.98 -4.91 -16.62
C ALA A 173 -1.90 -4.12 -15.69
N ILE A 174 -1.38 -3.70 -14.54
CA ILE A 174 -1.97 -2.69 -13.68
C ILE A 174 -1.28 -1.36 -13.95
N ILE A 175 -2.07 -0.30 -14.02
CA ILE A 175 -1.64 1.04 -14.43
C ILE A 175 -1.86 2.00 -13.27
N LEU A 176 -0.81 2.70 -12.87
CA LEU A 176 -0.87 3.87 -12.01
C LEU A 176 -0.85 5.11 -12.89
N ASP A 177 -1.97 5.81 -12.95
CA ASP A 177 -2.16 7.03 -13.76
C ASP A 177 -2.18 8.26 -12.85
N LEU A 178 -1.18 9.13 -13.05
CA LEU A 178 -0.94 10.31 -12.23
C LEU A 178 -1.08 11.58 -13.06
N ILE A 179 -1.75 12.57 -12.48
CA ILE A 179 -1.68 13.96 -12.94
C ILE A 179 -0.91 14.74 -11.88
N ILE A 180 0.25 15.25 -12.27
CA ILE A 180 1.18 16.00 -11.42
C ILE A 180 1.21 17.45 -11.91
N ASP A 181 0.92 18.38 -11.00
CA ASP A 181 1.08 19.81 -11.23
C ASP A 181 2.57 20.16 -11.24
N THR A 182 3.11 20.41 -12.42
CA THR A 182 4.54 20.69 -12.62
C THR A 182 4.98 22.09 -12.16
N GLU A 183 4.05 22.99 -11.89
CA GLU A 183 4.34 24.28 -11.27
C GLU A 183 4.66 24.15 -9.78
N ILE A 184 4.13 23.08 -9.14
CA ILE A 184 4.37 22.78 -7.73
C ILE A 184 5.61 21.90 -7.58
N SER A 185 5.73 20.84 -8.36
CA SER A 185 6.86 19.90 -8.30
C SER A 185 7.14 19.28 -9.66
N PRO A 186 8.36 19.37 -10.16
CA PRO A 186 8.77 18.69 -11.39
C PRO A 186 8.54 17.16 -11.27
N VAL A 187 8.15 16.51 -12.36
CA VAL A 187 7.90 15.06 -12.38
C VAL A 187 9.12 14.25 -11.90
N ILE A 188 10.34 14.76 -12.14
CA ILE A 188 11.56 14.07 -11.71
C ILE A 188 11.63 13.90 -10.19
N GLU A 189 11.18 14.88 -9.40
CA GLU A 189 11.17 14.80 -7.94
C GLU A 189 10.24 13.67 -7.43
N TYR A 190 9.14 13.39 -8.15
CA TYR A 190 8.30 12.23 -7.84
C TYR A 190 9.09 10.92 -7.93
N PHE A 191 9.89 10.77 -8.98
CA PHE A 191 10.72 9.56 -9.14
C PHE A 191 11.88 9.52 -8.13
N GLU A 192 12.48 10.66 -7.79
CA GLU A 192 13.54 10.71 -6.78
C GLU A 192 13.10 10.16 -5.43
N ILE A 193 11.89 10.50 -4.96
CA ILE A 193 11.42 10.05 -3.65
C ILE A 193 10.63 8.74 -3.69
N PHE A 194 9.99 8.40 -4.81
CA PHE A 194 9.11 7.22 -4.89
C PHE A 194 9.64 6.09 -5.78
N LEU A 195 10.87 6.19 -6.31
CA LEU A 195 11.42 5.15 -7.18
C LEU A 195 11.40 3.77 -6.51
N ASN A 196 11.83 3.67 -5.25
CA ASN A 196 11.85 2.40 -4.51
C ASN A 196 10.45 1.81 -4.36
N ARG A 197 9.43 2.63 -4.12
CA ARG A 197 8.02 2.21 -4.10
C ARG A 197 7.58 1.64 -5.44
N MET A 198 7.92 2.31 -6.53
CA MET A 198 7.56 1.86 -7.89
C MET A 198 8.27 0.57 -8.27
N LEU A 199 9.54 0.41 -7.88
CA LEU A 199 10.28 -0.85 -8.07
C LEU A 199 9.67 -1.99 -7.24
N LEU A 200 9.19 -1.71 -6.04
CA LEU A 200 8.50 -2.68 -5.22
C LEU A 200 7.15 -3.07 -5.83
N CYS A 201 6.36 -2.12 -6.32
CA CYS A 201 5.13 -2.39 -7.07
C CYS A 201 5.41 -3.28 -8.30
N LYS A 202 6.50 -2.99 -9.04
CA LYS A 202 6.92 -3.82 -10.17
C LYS A 202 7.22 -5.27 -9.76
N ARG A 203 7.93 -5.48 -8.64
CA ARG A 203 8.20 -6.83 -8.11
C ARG A 203 6.91 -7.54 -7.70
N ALA A 204 6.00 -6.84 -7.02
CA ALA A 204 4.71 -7.38 -6.60
C ALA A 204 3.83 -7.74 -7.81
N CYS A 205 3.78 -6.90 -8.85
CA CYS A 205 3.09 -7.21 -10.10
C CYS A 205 3.70 -8.44 -10.80
N SER A 206 5.04 -8.53 -10.84
CA SER A 206 5.72 -9.70 -11.42
C SER A 206 5.38 -10.99 -10.67
N TYR A 207 5.22 -10.93 -9.33
CA TYR A 207 4.76 -12.07 -8.53
C TYR A 207 3.35 -12.53 -8.95
N LEU A 208 2.45 -11.58 -9.25
CA LEU A 208 1.08 -11.85 -9.72
C LEU A 208 1.02 -12.23 -11.22
N GLY A 209 2.14 -12.29 -11.92
CA GLY A 209 2.19 -12.61 -13.36
C GLY A 209 1.73 -11.48 -14.27
N ILE A 210 1.70 -10.23 -13.79
CA ILE A 210 1.28 -9.05 -14.54
C ILE A 210 2.39 -7.99 -14.60
N GLN A 211 2.22 -6.98 -15.46
CA GLN A 211 3.13 -5.84 -15.55
C GLN A 211 2.64 -4.67 -14.69
N PHE A 212 3.59 -3.90 -14.14
CA PHE A 212 3.33 -2.59 -13.56
C PHE A 212 3.65 -1.50 -14.58
N LYS A 213 2.71 -0.59 -14.83
CA LYS A 213 2.89 0.54 -15.74
C LYS A 213 2.53 1.84 -15.06
N MET A 214 3.18 2.92 -15.48
CA MET A 214 2.84 4.27 -15.03
C MET A 214 2.51 5.17 -16.23
N ILE A 215 1.51 6.00 -16.05
CA ILE A 215 1.18 7.11 -16.92
C ILE A 215 1.31 8.37 -16.08
N VAL A 216 2.08 9.34 -16.53
CA VAL A 216 2.24 10.62 -15.85
C VAL A 216 1.92 11.74 -16.85
N ASN A 217 0.95 12.59 -16.50
CA ASN A 217 0.48 13.68 -17.34
C ASN A 217 0.14 13.24 -18.79
N GLY A 218 -0.52 12.07 -18.91
CA GLY A 218 -0.91 11.49 -20.20
C GLY A 218 0.24 10.84 -20.99
N SER A 219 1.48 10.94 -20.51
CA SER A 219 2.64 10.30 -21.14
C SER A 219 2.91 8.95 -20.48
N SER A 220 2.92 7.87 -21.26
CA SER A 220 3.37 6.56 -20.75
C SER A 220 4.84 6.66 -20.39
N SER A 221 5.16 6.53 -19.11
CA SER A 221 6.55 6.40 -18.70
C SER A 221 7.08 5.09 -19.26
N VAL A 222 8.26 5.17 -19.89
CA VAL A 222 8.91 4.06 -20.59
C VAL A 222 8.92 2.83 -19.69
N SER A 223 8.44 1.71 -20.21
CA SER A 223 8.65 0.39 -19.63
C SER A 223 10.16 0.19 -19.44
N TYR A 224 10.66 0.26 -18.21
CA TYR A 224 12.05 -0.06 -17.87
C TYR A 224 12.29 -1.57 -18.06
N THR A 225 12.30 -2.03 -19.29
CA THR A 225 12.63 -3.43 -19.62
C THR A 225 14.12 -3.70 -19.64
N HIS A 226 14.98 -2.66 -19.62
CA HIS A 226 16.43 -2.80 -19.70
C HIS A 226 17.18 -1.77 -18.84
N LEU A 227 17.09 -1.90 -17.51
CA LEU A 227 18.17 -1.48 -16.62
C LEU A 227 18.71 -2.73 -15.93
N THR A 228 19.44 -3.54 -16.67
CA THR A 228 20.45 -4.42 -16.08
C THR A 228 21.57 -3.48 -15.63
N LEU A 229 21.66 -3.24 -14.33
CA LEU A 229 22.90 -2.77 -13.73
C LEU A 229 23.97 -3.82 -14.07
N PRO A 230 25.16 -3.41 -14.55
CA PRO A 230 26.24 -4.35 -14.78
C PRO A 230 26.57 -5.04 -13.46
N THR A 231 26.27 -6.33 -13.37
CA THR A 231 26.72 -7.17 -12.28
C THR A 231 28.21 -7.42 -12.46
N LYS A 232 28.98 -7.02 -11.45
CA LYS A 232 30.38 -7.36 -11.17
C LYS A 232 31.43 -6.74 -12.08
N LEU A 233 32.16 -5.80 -11.51
CA LEU A 233 33.60 -5.73 -11.69
C LEU A 233 34.21 -6.94 -10.97
N GLU A 234 34.70 -7.92 -11.73
CA GLU A 234 35.65 -8.88 -11.21
C GLU A 234 37.01 -8.18 -11.09
N VAL A 235 37.56 -8.21 -9.88
CA VAL A 235 38.97 -7.99 -9.58
C VAL A 235 39.55 -9.34 -9.19
#